data_ef8e119bf63fae7c592b933cec36c6d6
#
_entry.id   ef8e119bf63fae7c592b933cec36c6d6
#
_cell.length_a   1.000
_cell.length_b   1.000
_cell.length_c   1.000
_cell.angle_alpha   90.00
_cell.angle_beta   90.00
_cell.angle_gamma   90.00
#
_symmetry.space_group_name_H-M   'P 1'
#
loop_
_entity.id
_entity.type
_entity.pdbx_description
1 polymer ?
#
loop_
_entity_poly.entity_id
_entity_poly.type
_entity_poly.pdbx_seq_one_letter_code
_entity_poly.pdbx_strand_id
1 'polypeptide(L)'
;MFIILSGILYGVDFSRSTGDLVYEDDKGNSLPYRLFLPEDFDENDEYPLVLFFHGAGERGRDNKLQANGGGHIENLFKATQGTVFNGRYKAFLLTPQCPSNDQWVNWPWSRGSYTDAEEPEEGRSMRSALAILDQVIATYPVAIDQIYVTGLSMGGFGTWDALHRRPGKFAAALPLSGGGNKSQGASFKDVPIWLYHGSSDTVVPTRGSDEMQNAIVAAGGAIEYTRPNTGHSGWGTFYNNRTYRNGAGQPVLEWLFSQTLRGPLQPLAITEMGVNRSDGETEIALRWNSRPRMTYVIQRLQDDATWTDRPFAVKTLGDTTSTRFRISSGLGNGIFRIKEGLPSVDLLEESDVRWLVPPDNSIHETWNARVEPDGAGFLTGSGPGVGFETRPDAFDPLIDTSVLDEMLNQNASIYLRYEFNLPPNQVYTALDLGMRYDDGFIAYLNGIQIASGNALENSDWDARATRSHPDSKAIEFEIFDLSEFIPILRSEGNVLAIHGMNSSPRGSDFLIEPRLIGEFGGS
;
A
#
# COMPACT_ATOMS: atom_id res chain seq x y z
N MET A 1 12.44 43.59 -7.71
CA MET A 1 12.93 42.28 -7.28
C MET A 1 12.04 41.84 -6.11
N PHE A 2 10.91 41.23 -6.39
CA PHE A 2 10.00 40.70 -5.38
C PHE A 2 10.42 39.27 -5.05
N ILE A 3 10.90 39.08 -3.84
CA ILE A 3 11.15 37.73 -3.29
C ILE A 3 9.79 37.18 -2.83
N ILE A 4 9.25 36.24 -3.59
CA ILE A 4 8.13 35.43 -3.12
C ILE A 4 8.72 34.37 -2.19
N LEU A 5 8.60 34.61 -0.88
CA LEU A 5 8.77 33.57 0.13
C LEU A 5 7.58 32.58 -0.07
N SER A 6 7.86 31.44 -0.66
CA SER A 6 6.94 30.28 -0.62
C SER A 6 6.86 29.80 0.81
N GLY A 7 5.92 30.34 1.58
CA GLY A 7 5.51 29.74 2.84
C GLY A 7 4.93 28.36 2.54
N ILE A 8 5.55 27.31 3.06
CA ILE A 8 4.97 25.97 3.07
C ILE A 8 3.70 26.07 3.92
N LEU A 9 2.55 26.09 3.27
CA LEU A 9 1.25 26.01 3.92
C LEU A 9 1.12 24.58 4.48
N TYR A 10 1.40 24.41 5.76
CA TYR A 10 0.98 23.23 6.50
C TYR A 10 -0.54 23.28 6.63
N GLY A 11 -1.25 22.36 5.98
CA GLY A 11 -2.70 22.31 6.02
C GLY A 11 -3.27 21.06 5.35
N VAL A 12 -4.51 20.75 5.72
CA VAL A 12 -5.29 19.68 5.08
C VAL A 12 -5.58 20.07 3.63
N ASP A 13 -5.29 19.19 2.70
CA ASP A 13 -5.64 19.38 1.28
C ASP A 13 -7.12 19.10 1.04
N PHE A 14 -7.91 20.15 0.95
CA PHE A 14 -9.36 20.05 0.72
C PHE A 14 -9.73 19.59 -0.70
N SER A 15 -8.82 19.60 -1.66
CA SER A 15 -9.09 19.07 -3.01
C SER A 15 -9.37 17.57 -3.02
N ARG A 16 -8.92 16.87 -1.99
CA ARG A 16 -9.13 15.43 -1.78
C ARG A 16 -10.46 15.07 -1.12
N SER A 17 -11.28 16.07 -0.75
CA SER A 17 -12.61 15.80 -0.22
C SER A 17 -13.64 15.70 -1.34
N THR A 18 -14.71 14.97 -1.07
CA THR A 18 -15.88 14.88 -1.96
C THR A 18 -16.67 16.21 -2.07
N GLY A 19 -16.20 17.28 -1.44
CA GLY A 19 -16.77 18.61 -1.45
C GLY A 19 -17.32 19.06 -0.09
N ASP A 20 -17.99 20.20 -0.10
CA ASP A 20 -18.70 20.75 1.07
C ASP A 20 -20.07 20.08 1.19
N LEU A 21 -20.13 18.96 1.92
CA LEU A 21 -21.35 18.18 2.10
C LEU A 21 -22.15 18.67 3.31
N VAL A 22 -23.47 18.55 3.23
CA VAL A 22 -24.38 18.84 4.34
C VAL A 22 -25.41 17.70 4.43
N TYR A 23 -25.53 17.13 5.61
CA TYR A 23 -26.57 16.18 5.94
C TYR A 23 -27.79 16.93 6.49
N GLU A 24 -28.97 16.54 6.07
CA GLU A 24 -30.25 17.05 6.63
C GLU A 24 -31.07 15.87 7.12
N ASP A 25 -31.55 15.95 8.36
CA ASP A 25 -32.49 14.98 8.92
C ASP A 25 -33.95 15.30 8.55
N ASP A 26 -34.83 14.37 8.86
CA ASP A 26 -36.29 14.49 8.63
C ASP A 26 -36.98 15.65 9.39
N LYS A 27 -36.26 16.25 10.35
CA LYS A 27 -36.71 17.40 11.15
C LYS A 27 -36.13 18.74 10.68
N GLY A 28 -35.36 18.73 9.58
CA GLY A 28 -34.71 19.91 9.03
C GLY A 28 -33.46 20.34 9.80
N ASN A 29 -32.87 19.47 10.64
CA ASN A 29 -31.56 19.75 11.24
C ASN A 29 -30.46 19.43 10.24
N SER A 30 -29.53 20.37 10.09
CA SER A 30 -28.42 20.19 9.16
C SER A 30 -27.09 20.10 9.87
N LEU A 31 -26.20 19.20 9.39
CA LEU A 31 -24.83 19.03 9.86
C LEU A 31 -23.87 19.05 8.68
N PRO A 32 -22.97 20.05 8.57
CA PRO A 32 -21.91 20.03 7.58
C PRO A 32 -20.91 18.90 7.86
N TYR A 33 -20.36 18.30 6.80
CA TYR A 33 -19.32 17.29 6.95
C TYR A 33 -18.42 17.23 5.72
N ARG A 34 -17.23 16.68 5.89
CA ARG A 34 -16.34 16.29 4.79
C ARG A 34 -16.03 14.83 4.86
N LEU A 35 -15.99 14.21 3.70
CA LEU A 35 -15.42 12.89 3.49
C LEU A 35 -14.17 13.06 2.63
N PHE A 36 -13.02 12.71 3.16
CA PHE A 36 -11.77 12.65 2.41
C PHE A 36 -11.57 11.23 1.94
N LEU A 37 -11.30 11.08 0.64
CA LEU A 37 -10.98 9.81 0.03
C LEU A 37 -9.48 9.52 0.20
N PRO A 38 -9.09 8.26 0.36
CA PRO A 38 -7.67 7.91 0.32
C PRO A 38 -7.06 8.29 -1.03
N GLU A 39 -5.75 8.49 -1.08
CA GLU A 39 -5.03 8.67 -2.33
C GLU A 39 -5.15 7.41 -3.18
N ASP A 40 -5.28 7.58 -4.50
CA ASP A 40 -5.53 6.50 -5.46
C ASP A 40 -6.77 5.65 -5.08
N PHE A 41 -7.85 6.35 -4.70
CA PHE A 41 -9.12 5.70 -4.39
C PHE A 41 -9.64 4.91 -5.60
N ASP A 42 -9.85 3.61 -5.40
CA ASP A 42 -10.50 2.71 -6.36
C ASP A 42 -11.82 2.21 -5.77
N GLU A 43 -12.92 2.35 -6.49
CA GLU A 43 -14.25 1.91 -6.04
C GLU A 43 -14.38 0.38 -5.93
N ASN A 44 -13.45 -0.36 -6.53
CA ASN A 44 -13.39 -1.82 -6.44
C ASN A 44 -12.64 -2.32 -5.19
N ASP A 45 -11.93 -1.43 -4.49
CA ASP A 45 -11.21 -1.74 -3.26
C ASP A 45 -12.00 -1.29 -2.03
N GLU A 46 -11.99 -2.10 -0.97
CA GLU A 46 -12.55 -1.68 0.33
C GLU A 46 -11.50 -0.94 1.16
N TYR A 47 -11.89 0.14 1.85
CA TYR A 47 -11.00 0.96 2.68
C TYR A 47 -11.48 1.06 4.12
N PRO A 48 -10.56 1.05 5.12
CA PRO A 48 -10.90 1.44 6.47
C PRO A 48 -11.55 2.82 6.50
N LEU A 49 -12.33 3.10 7.54
CA LEU A 49 -12.90 4.41 7.77
C LEU A 49 -12.54 4.93 9.16
N VAL A 50 -12.10 6.18 9.24
CA VAL A 50 -11.89 6.89 10.51
C VAL A 50 -12.95 7.99 10.63
N LEU A 51 -13.80 7.90 11.66
CA LEU A 51 -14.69 8.97 12.06
C LEU A 51 -13.97 9.86 13.08
N PHE A 52 -13.81 11.14 12.76
CA PHE A 52 -13.12 12.11 13.61
C PHE A 52 -14.07 13.17 14.15
N PHE A 53 -14.11 13.32 15.47
CA PHE A 53 -14.81 14.36 16.18
C PHE A 53 -13.85 15.47 16.62
N HIS A 54 -14.07 16.69 16.15
CA HIS A 54 -13.27 17.87 16.48
C HIS A 54 -13.56 18.42 17.88
N GLY A 55 -12.69 19.29 18.39
CA GLY A 55 -12.85 20.00 19.65
C GLY A 55 -13.83 21.19 19.59
N ALA A 56 -13.99 21.89 20.70
CA ALA A 56 -14.91 23.00 20.79
C ALA A 56 -14.49 24.21 19.96
N GLY A 57 -13.18 24.36 19.68
CA GLY A 57 -12.64 25.46 18.88
C GLY A 57 -12.99 25.40 17.39
N GLU A 58 -13.27 24.21 16.88
CA GLU A 58 -13.54 23.96 15.47
C GLU A 58 -15.03 23.94 15.14
N ARG A 59 -15.91 24.26 16.12
CA ARG A 59 -17.35 24.40 15.89
C ARG A 59 -17.66 25.48 14.89
N GLY A 60 -18.66 25.24 14.06
CA GLY A 60 -19.10 26.19 13.03
C GLY A 60 -19.97 25.55 11.97
N ARG A 61 -20.02 26.21 10.82
CA ARG A 61 -20.74 25.74 9.61
C ARG A 61 -19.96 26.05 8.33
N ASP A 62 -18.67 26.37 8.46
CA ASP A 62 -17.81 26.71 7.33
C ASP A 62 -17.29 25.46 6.60
N ASN A 63 -17.54 24.29 7.18
CA ASN A 63 -17.11 22.98 6.69
C ASN A 63 -15.59 22.88 6.39
N LYS A 64 -14.77 23.61 7.18
CA LYS A 64 -13.29 23.68 7.06
C LYS A 64 -12.57 23.54 8.39
N LEU A 65 -13.02 24.26 9.42
CA LEU A 65 -12.32 24.31 10.71
C LEU A 65 -12.20 22.94 11.36
N GLN A 66 -13.19 22.06 11.22
CA GLN A 66 -13.18 20.70 11.79
C GLN A 66 -12.01 19.85 11.29
N ALA A 67 -11.53 20.11 10.07
CA ALA A 67 -10.41 19.39 9.48
C ALA A 67 -9.08 20.16 9.54
N ASN A 68 -9.12 21.50 9.60
CA ASN A 68 -7.91 22.34 9.53
C ASN A 68 -7.64 23.16 10.82
N GLY A 69 -8.53 23.13 11.79
CA GLY A 69 -8.40 23.90 13.03
C GLY A 69 -7.16 23.47 13.83
N GLY A 70 -6.22 24.42 14.06
CA GLY A 70 -5.05 24.22 14.91
C GLY A 70 -4.05 23.14 14.47
N GLY A 71 -4.21 22.54 13.30
CA GLY A 71 -3.31 21.47 12.82
C GLY A 71 -3.37 20.16 13.63
N HIS A 72 -4.40 19.98 14.45
CA HIS A 72 -4.47 18.87 15.41
C HIS A 72 -4.57 17.50 14.74
N ILE A 73 -5.21 17.41 13.57
CA ILE A 73 -5.39 16.14 12.85
C ILE A 73 -4.49 15.99 11.61
N GLU A 74 -3.57 16.93 11.38
CA GLU A 74 -2.74 16.93 10.17
C GLU A 74 -2.00 15.60 9.96
N ASN A 75 -1.44 15.02 11.03
CA ASN A 75 -0.75 13.74 10.93
C ASN A 75 -1.71 12.57 10.67
N LEU A 76 -2.91 12.59 11.28
CA LEU A 76 -3.95 11.61 10.98
C LEU A 76 -4.43 11.76 9.53
N PHE A 77 -4.69 12.98 9.09
CA PHE A 77 -5.07 13.27 7.71
C PHE A 77 -4.02 12.75 6.72
N LYS A 78 -2.75 13.12 6.88
CA LYS A 78 -1.66 12.63 6.01
C LYS A 78 -1.56 11.11 5.99
N ALA A 79 -1.78 10.45 7.11
CA ALA A 79 -1.77 8.99 7.20
C ALA A 79 -2.92 8.36 6.44
N THR A 80 -4.16 8.83 6.67
CA THR A 80 -5.36 8.29 5.99
C THR A 80 -5.38 8.58 4.49
N GLN A 81 -4.76 9.69 4.07
CA GLN A 81 -4.60 10.01 2.66
C GLN A 81 -3.46 9.24 1.97
N GLY A 82 -2.65 8.51 2.71
CA GLY A 82 -1.53 7.76 2.14
C GLY A 82 -0.26 8.58 1.89
N THR A 83 -0.23 9.88 2.20
CA THR A 83 0.91 10.77 1.92
C THR A 83 2.10 10.59 2.87
N VAL A 84 1.96 9.79 3.91
CA VAL A 84 3.01 9.40 4.85
C VAL A 84 2.92 7.92 5.16
N PHE A 85 3.97 7.36 5.76
CA PHE A 85 4.06 5.95 6.13
C PHE A 85 3.87 4.98 4.94
N ASN A 86 4.30 5.39 3.75
CA ASN A 86 4.25 4.60 2.51
C ASN A 86 2.83 4.09 2.20
N GLY A 87 1.82 4.93 2.34
CA GLY A 87 0.43 4.58 2.08
C GLY A 87 -0.19 3.52 2.99
N ARG A 88 0.51 3.09 4.03
CA ARG A 88 0.15 1.95 4.88
C ARG A 88 -1.22 2.08 5.57
N TYR A 89 -1.67 3.31 5.80
CA TYR A 89 -2.87 3.60 6.57
C TYR A 89 -3.96 4.29 5.74
N LYS A 90 -3.95 4.08 4.42
CA LYS A 90 -4.99 4.61 3.52
C LYS A 90 -6.39 4.27 4.05
N ALA A 91 -7.23 5.29 4.21
CA ALA A 91 -8.56 5.14 4.77
C ALA A 91 -9.45 6.32 4.37
N PHE A 92 -10.74 6.13 4.39
CA PHE A 92 -11.68 7.26 4.43
C PHE A 92 -11.49 8.03 5.74
N LEU A 93 -11.52 9.37 5.68
CA LEU A 93 -11.56 10.21 6.86
C LEU A 93 -12.85 11.05 6.82
N LEU A 94 -13.76 10.73 7.72
CA LEU A 94 -15.05 11.41 7.87
C LEU A 94 -14.98 12.43 9.00
N THR A 95 -15.20 13.72 8.68
CA THR A 95 -15.10 14.83 9.62
C THR A 95 -16.39 15.67 9.62
N PRO A 96 -17.41 15.32 10.43
CA PRO A 96 -18.57 16.17 10.63
C PRO A 96 -18.21 17.44 11.41
N GLN A 97 -18.93 18.55 11.19
CA GLN A 97 -18.73 19.79 11.91
C GLN A 97 -19.92 20.14 12.81
N CYS A 98 -19.70 20.12 14.11
CA CYS A 98 -20.67 20.52 15.11
C CYS A 98 -20.92 22.03 15.07
N PRO A 99 -22.17 22.52 15.03
CA PRO A 99 -22.47 23.94 15.05
C PRO A 99 -22.00 24.63 16.34
N SER A 100 -21.77 25.96 16.28
CA SER A 100 -21.27 26.76 17.40
C SER A 100 -22.18 26.76 18.64
N ASN A 101 -23.45 26.49 18.46
CA ASN A 101 -24.45 26.45 19.52
C ASN A 101 -24.82 25.03 19.96
N ASP A 102 -24.00 24.04 19.60
CA ASP A 102 -24.20 22.63 19.93
C ASP A 102 -22.89 21.97 20.40
N GLN A 103 -22.95 20.74 20.84
CA GLN A 103 -21.82 19.91 21.21
C GLN A 103 -22.12 18.43 20.93
N TRP A 104 -21.06 17.59 20.85
CA TRP A 104 -21.25 16.16 20.57
C TRP A 104 -22.05 15.46 21.65
N VAL A 105 -21.78 15.82 22.91
CA VAL A 105 -22.46 15.29 24.10
C VAL A 105 -22.87 16.47 24.97
N ASN A 106 -24.14 16.55 25.35
CA ASN A 106 -24.65 17.63 26.20
C ASN A 106 -24.26 17.46 27.67
N TRP A 107 -22.94 17.48 27.91
CA TRP A 107 -22.33 17.28 29.23
C TRP A 107 -21.28 18.35 29.52
N PRO A 108 -21.21 18.91 30.74
CA PRO A 108 -20.19 19.87 31.10
C PRO A 108 -18.80 19.22 31.18
N TRP A 109 -17.88 19.64 30.33
CA TRP A 109 -16.54 19.04 30.21
C TRP A 109 -15.74 19.06 31.51
N SER A 110 -15.95 20.09 32.35
CA SER A 110 -15.30 20.22 33.68
C SER A 110 -15.72 19.17 34.72
N ARG A 111 -16.81 18.42 34.44
CA ARG A 111 -17.31 17.39 35.36
C ARG A 111 -16.66 16.01 35.17
N GLY A 112 -15.87 15.82 34.12
CA GLY A 112 -15.27 14.52 33.81
C GLY A 112 -16.29 13.55 33.21
N SER A 113 -16.23 12.26 33.62
CA SER A 113 -17.19 11.22 33.19
C SER A 113 -18.52 11.31 33.97
N TYR A 114 -19.53 10.64 33.43
CA TYR A 114 -20.89 10.58 34.02
C TYR A 114 -21.34 9.12 34.24
N THR A 115 -22.49 8.93 34.85
CA THR A 115 -23.12 7.64 35.09
C THR A 115 -24.42 7.51 34.31
N ASP A 116 -25.03 6.32 34.25
CA ASP A 116 -26.33 6.10 33.60
C ASP A 116 -27.41 7.04 34.15
N ALA A 117 -27.39 7.37 35.46
CA ALA A 117 -28.34 8.29 36.07
C ALA A 117 -28.15 9.75 35.66
N GLU A 118 -26.98 10.10 35.12
CA GLU A 118 -26.61 11.44 34.65
C GLU A 118 -26.51 11.52 33.12
N GLU A 119 -26.74 10.41 32.42
CA GLU A 119 -26.54 10.32 30.98
C GLU A 119 -27.41 11.33 30.25
N PRO A 120 -26.79 12.19 29.43
CA PRO A 120 -27.54 13.10 28.61
C PRO A 120 -28.24 12.38 27.44
N GLU A 121 -29.37 12.92 27.02
CA GLU A 121 -30.01 12.46 25.78
C GLU A 121 -29.03 12.60 24.59
N GLU A 122 -29.21 11.73 23.59
CA GLU A 122 -28.42 11.79 22.37
C GLU A 122 -28.53 13.18 21.71
N GLY A 123 -27.40 13.84 21.62
CA GLY A 123 -27.29 15.15 21.01
C GLY A 123 -27.69 15.14 19.52
N ARG A 124 -28.26 16.22 19.06
CA ARG A 124 -28.64 16.38 17.66
C ARG A 124 -27.45 16.18 16.71
N SER A 125 -26.32 16.84 17.01
CA SER A 125 -25.11 16.73 16.20
C SER A 125 -24.51 15.32 16.23
N MET A 126 -24.58 14.60 17.34
CA MET A 126 -24.15 13.21 17.44
C MET A 126 -25.01 12.29 16.57
N ARG A 127 -26.33 12.41 16.68
CA ARG A 127 -27.27 11.63 15.87
C ARG A 127 -27.04 11.83 14.38
N SER A 128 -26.88 13.10 13.95
CA SER A 128 -26.59 13.41 12.56
C SER A 128 -25.23 12.86 12.10
N ALA A 129 -24.19 12.94 12.94
CA ALA A 129 -22.87 12.40 12.61
C ALA A 129 -22.88 10.87 12.45
N LEU A 130 -23.63 10.16 13.30
CA LEU A 130 -23.79 8.71 13.18
C LEU A 130 -24.65 8.31 11.97
N ALA A 131 -25.65 9.11 11.62
CA ALA A 131 -26.42 8.90 10.38
C ALA A 131 -25.56 9.12 9.12
N ILE A 132 -24.70 10.15 9.12
CA ILE A 132 -23.72 10.37 8.05
C ILE A 132 -22.77 9.17 7.94
N LEU A 133 -22.27 8.64 9.06
CA LEU A 133 -21.43 7.44 9.07
C LEU A 133 -22.14 6.26 8.38
N ASP A 134 -23.40 6.00 8.76
CA ASP A 134 -24.19 4.91 8.18
C ASP A 134 -24.44 5.13 6.67
N GLN A 135 -24.66 6.39 6.24
CA GLN A 135 -24.80 6.74 4.83
C GLN A 135 -23.49 6.52 4.04
N VAL A 136 -22.35 6.92 4.59
CA VAL A 136 -21.03 6.72 3.96
C VAL A 136 -20.74 5.24 3.80
N ILE A 137 -21.00 4.42 4.83
CA ILE A 137 -20.84 2.96 4.76
C ILE A 137 -21.71 2.33 3.67
N ALA A 138 -22.94 2.85 3.48
CA ALA A 138 -23.84 2.34 2.45
C ALA A 138 -23.47 2.78 1.02
N THR A 139 -22.70 3.86 0.88
CA THR A 139 -22.41 4.50 -0.43
C THR A 139 -21.03 4.17 -0.96
N TYR A 140 -20.06 4.02 -0.07
CA TYR A 140 -18.65 3.82 -0.42
C TYR A 140 -18.16 2.42 -0.01
N PRO A 141 -17.14 1.89 -0.66
CA PRO A 141 -16.58 0.57 -0.33
C PRO A 141 -15.77 0.63 0.99
N VAL A 142 -16.49 0.72 2.11
CA VAL A 142 -15.91 0.73 3.45
C VAL A 142 -15.69 -0.69 3.93
N ALA A 143 -14.47 -0.99 4.39
CA ALA A 143 -14.16 -2.22 5.12
C ALA A 143 -14.89 -2.20 6.46
N ILE A 144 -16.06 -2.82 6.52
CA ILE A 144 -17.00 -2.70 7.66
C ILE A 144 -16.47 -3.24 8.98
N ASP A 145 -15.44 -4.07 8.97
CA ASP A 145 -14.74 -4.57 10.14
C ASP A 145 -13.53 -3.69 10.55
N GLN A 146 -13.24 -2.62 9.81
CA GLN A 146 -12.16 -1.67 10.06
C GLN A 146 -12.67 -0.22 10.15
N ILE A 147 -13.69 -0.01 10.95
CA ILE A 147 -14.23 1.33 11.22
C ILE A 147 -13.68 1.79 12.57
N TYR A 148 -13.06 2.96 12.60
CA TYR A 148 -12.44 3.53 13.77
C TYR A 148 -13.08 4.84 14.16
N VAL A 149 -13.04 5.18 15.44
CA VAL A 149 -13.53 6.47 15.94
C VAL A 149 -12.48 7.14 16.79
N THR A 150 -12.32 8.44 16.60
CA THR A 150 -11.39 9.26 17.38
C THR A 150 -11.89 10.69 17.47
N GLY A 151 -11.39 11.42 18.45
CA GLY A 151 -11.72 12.83 18.64
C GLY A 151 -11.02 13.40 19.85
N LEU A 152 -10.91 14.74 19.88
CA LEU A 152 -10.15 15.46 20.88
C LEU A 152 -11.05 16.43 21.69
N SER A 153 -10.76 16.61 22.99
CA SER A 153 -11.48 17.55 23.85
C SER A 153 -13.00 17.27 23.84
N MET A 154 -13.82 18.21 23.39
CA MET A 154 -15.26 17.97 23.11
C MET A 154 -15.48 16.71 22.26
N GLY A 155 -14.62 16.47 21.26
CA GLY A 155 -14.65 15.27 20.41
C GLY A 155 -14.19 14.01 21.13
N GLY A 156 -13.38 14.13 22.17
CA GLY A 156 -13.04 13.01 23.07
C GLY A 156 -14.26 12.46 23.81
N PHE A 157 -15.16 13.35 24.27
CA PHE A 157 -16.49 12.95 24.77
C PHE A 157 -17.33 12.35 23.64
N GLY A 158 -17.32 12.95 22.45
CA GLY A 158 -18.03 12.42 21.28
C GLY A 158 -17.57 11.01 20.91
N THR A 159 -16.27 10.71 21.03
CA THR A 159 -15.73 9.37 20.78
C THR A 159 -16.34 8.33 21.74
N TRP A 160 -16.41 8.64 23.02
CA TRP A 160 -17.03 7.75 24.01
C TRP A 160 -18.54 7.58 23.78
N ASP A 161 -19.25 8.66 23.43
CA ASP A 161 -20.68 8.62 23.16
C ASP A 161 -21.01 7.82 21.90
N ALA A 162 -20.19 7.96 20.84
CA ALA A 162 -20.33 7.16 19.63
C ALA A 162 -20.14 5.65 19.88
N LEU A 163 -19.14 5.28 20.68
CA LEU A 163 -18.93 3.88 21.12
C LEU A 163 -20.16 3.35 21.87
N HIS A 164 -20.70 4.14 22.78
CA HIS A 164 -21.88 3.77 23.56
C HIS A 164 -23.13 3.59 22.68
N ARG A 165 -23.38 4.53 21.76
CA ARG A 165 -24.57 4.53 20.92
C ARG A 165 -24.52 3.57 19.73
N ARG A 166 -23.35 3.09 19.36
CA ARG A 166 -23.14 2.13 18.27
C ARG A 166 -22.26 0.95 18.73
N PRO A 167 -22.75 0.15 19.69
CA PRO A 167 -22.01 -1.02 20.16
C PRO A 167 -21.73 -1.99 19.01
N GLY A 168 -20.48 -2.46 18.92
CA GLY A 168 -20.05 -3.39 17.88
C GLY A 168 -19.81 -2.76 16.49
N LYS A 169 -19.92 -1.43 16.35
CA LYS A 169 -19.66 -0.74 15.07
C LYS A 169 -18.18 -0.43 14.86
N PHE A 170 -17.44 -0.12 15.92
CA PHE A 170 -16.05 0.35 15.83
C PHE A 170 -15.06 -0.73 16.23
N ALA A 171 -14.08 -0.97 15.37
CA ALA A 171 -12.99 -1.92 15.61
C ALA A 171 -11.99 -1.42 16.65
N ALA A 172 -11.80 -0.12 16.78
CA ALA A 172 -11.00 0.52 17.82
C ALA A 172 -11.36 1.99 18.00
N ALA A 173 -10.91 2.57 19.12
CA ALA A 173 -11.13 3.98 19.40
C ALA A 173 -9.90 4.67 20.01
N LEU A 174 -9.74 5.96 19.69
CA LEU A 174 -8.75 6.86 20.28
C LEU A 174 -9.45 8.08 20.91
N PRO A 175 -9.99 7.99 22.14
CA PRO A 175 -10.53 9.14 22.84
C PRO A 175 -9.41 10.02 23.43
N LEU A 176 -9.35 11.30 23.04
CA LEU A 176 -8.30 12.22 23.47
C LEU A 176 -8.89 13.32 24.36
N SER A 177 -8.40 13.44 25.58
CA SER A 177 -8.76 14.47 26.57
C SER A 177 -10.28 14.63 26.75
N GLY A 178 -10.99 13.51 26.98
CA GLY A 178 -12.43 13.46 27.16
C GLY A 178 -12.86 12.52 28.29
N GLY A 179 -14.17 12.38 28.48
CA GLY A 179 -14.80 11.43 29.39
C GLY A 179 -16.10 10.88 28.77
N GLY A 180 -16.68 9.85 29.38
CA GLY A 180 -17.86 9.16 28.90
C GLY A 180 -18.74 8.63 30.02
N ASN A 181 -19.66 7.73 29.68
CA ASN A 181 -20.50 7.03 30.67
C ASN A 181 -19.70 5.91 31.32
N LYS A 182 -19.19 6.17 32.50
CA LYS A 182 -18.38 5.21 33.26
C LYS A 182 -19.16 4.00 33.78
N SER A 183 -20.50 4.05 33.84
CA SER A 183 -21.32 2.87 34.16
C SER A 183 -21.28 1.82 33.04
N GLN A 184 -20.88 2.20 31.84
CA GLN A 184 -20.81 1.33 30.67
C GLN A 184 -19.44 0.63 30.47
N GLY A 185 -18.58 0.61 31.49
CA GLY A 185 -17.27 -0.04 31.41
C GLY A 185 -17.30 -1.48 30.89
N ALA A 186 -18.35 -2.25 31.28
CA ALA A 186 -18.54 -3.61 30.80
C ALA A 186 -18.82 -3.69 29.28
N SER A 187 -19.51 -2.70 28.71
CA SER A 187 -19.79 -2.62 27.26
C SER A 187 -18.55 -2.30 26.44
N PHE A 188 -17.56 -1.68 27.07
CA PHE A 188 -16.31 -1.28 26.40
C PHE A 188 -15.14 -2.24 26.63
N LYS A 189 -15.28 -3.25 27.49
CA LYS A 189 -14.18 -4.11 27.95
C LYS A 189 -13.48 -4.87 26.80
N ASP A 190 -14.22 -5.19 25.75
CA ASP A 190 -13.72 -5.96 24.58
C ASP A 190 -13.40 -5.05 23.38
N VAL A 191 -13.60 -3.72 23.49
CA VAL A 191 -13.24 -2.76 22.45
C VAL A 191 -11.78 -2.35 22.63
N PRO A 192 -10.92 -2.48 21.61
CA PRO A 192 -9.57 -1.94 21.66
C PRO A 192 -9.60 -0.40 21.78
N ILE A 193 -9.08 0.13 22.88
CA ILE A 193 -9.09 1.57 23.16
C ILE A 193 -7.70 2.02 23.58
N TRP A 194 -7.25 3.16 23.02
CA TRP A 194 -6.02 3.83 23.44
C TRP A 194 -6.33 5.28 23.82
N LEU A 195 -6.27 5.59 25.10
CA LEU A 195 -6.49 6.91 25.65
C LEU A 195 -5.28 7.82 25.51
N TYR A 196 -5.55 9.10 25.35
CA TYR A 196 -4.55 10.17 25.51
C TYR A 196 -5.11 11.28 26.38
N HIS A 197 -4.35 11.72 27.39
CA HIS A 197 -4.72 12.88 28.20
C HIS A 197 -3.49 13.52 28.82
N GLY A 198 -3.30 14.85 28.60
CA GLY A 198 -2.22 15.59 29.23
C GLY A 198 -2.37 15.63 30.76
N SER A 199 -1.37 15.21 31.50
CA SER A 199 -1.45 15.07 32.96
C SER A 199 -1.62 16.41 33.71
N SER A 200 -1.33 17.53 33.05
CA SER A 200 -1.51 18.89 33.57
C SER A 200 -2.66 19.64 32.88
N ASP A 201 -3.65 18.92 32.33
CA ASP A 201 -4.81 19.49 31.67
C ASP A 201 -5.71 20.23 32.68
N THR A 202 -5.87 21.54 32.49
CA THR A 202 -6.70 22.41 33.33
C THR A 202 -8.03 22.79 32.68
N VAL A 203 -8.28 22.36 31.44
CA VAL A 203 -9.51 22.63 30.68
C VAL A 203 -10.48 21.47 30.81
N VAL A 204 -10.02 20.26 30.52
CA VAL A 204 -10.74 19.02 30.75
C VAL A 204 -9.97 18.22 31.79
N PRO A 205 -10.55 17.98 33.00
CA PRO A 205 -9.83 17.27 34.05
C PRO A 205 -9.53 15.83 33.60
N THR A 206 -8.29 15.36 33.87
CA THR A 206 -7.88 13.97 33.57
C THR A 206 -8.80 12.93 34.19
N ARG A 207 -9.52 13.31 35.27
CA ARG A 207 -10.51 12.48 35.91
C ARG A 207 -11.48 11.83 34.93
N GLY A 208 -11.87 12.52 33.84
CA GLY A 208 -12.74 11.95 32.80
C GLY A 208 -12.17 10.69 32.19
N SER A 209 -10.94 10.73 31.71
CA SER A 209 -10.23 9.56 31.15
C SER A 209 -9.91 8.52 32.24
N ASP A 210 -9.49 8.97 33.45
CA ASP A 210 -9.11 8.08 34.53
C ASP A 210 -10.31 7.23 35.00
N GLU A 211 -11.51 7.83 35.13
CA GLU A 211 -12.74 7.14 35.48
C GLU A 211 -13.17 6.11 34.42
N MET A 212 -13.00 6.43 33.11
CA MET A 212 -13.27 5.49 32.01
C MET A 212 -12.30 4.31 32.04
N GLN A 213 -10.99 4.58 32.18
CA GLN A 213 -10.00 3.51 32.34
C GLN A 213 -10.34 2.58 33.51
N ASN A 214 -10.60 3.16 34.68
CA ASN A 214 -10.92 2.38 35.89
C ASN A 214 -12.17 1.52 35.68
N ALA A 215 -13.21 2.05 35.04
CA ALA A 215 -14.45 1.33 34.78
C ALA A 215 -14.22 0.12 33.84
N ILE A 216 -13.43 0.29 32.78
CA ILE A 216 -13.11 -0.78 31.83
C ILE A 216 -12.25 -1.87 32.51
N VAL A 217 -11.20 -1.46 33.23
CA VAL A 217 -10.32 -2.39 33.95
C VAL A 217 -11.09 -3.16 35.02
N ALA A 218 -11.97 -2.49 35.75
CA ALA A 218 -12.84 -3.15 36.77
C ALA A 218 -13.80 -4.18 36.14
N ALA A 219 -14.18 -3.99 34.87
CA ALA A 219 -14.98 -4.94 34.11
C ALA A 219 -14.16 -6.07 33.45
N GLY A 220 -12.84 -6.10 33.66
CA GLY A 220 -11.92 -7.11 33.10
C GLY A 220 -11.39 -6.79 31.72
N GLY A 221 -11.59 -5.57 31.22
CA GLY A 221 -11.04 -5.10 29.94
C GLY A 221 -9.60 -4.59 30.06
N ALA A 222 -8.93 -4.45 28.93
CA ALA A 222 -7.60 -3.84 28.82
C ALA A 222 -7.68 -2.55 28.01
N ILE A 223 -6.89 -1.56 28.39
CA ILE A 223 -6.88 -0.25 27.75
C ILE A 223 -5.47 0.35 27.80
N GLU A 224 -5.02 0.87 26.66
CA GLU A 224 -3.77 1.64 26.59
C GLU A 224 -4.03 3.08 27.04
N TYR A 225 -3.08 3.69 27.77
CA TYR A 225 -3.24 5.06 28.22
C TYR A 225 -1.93 5.84 28.20
N THR A 226 -1.86 6.84 27.33
CA THR A 226 -0.75 7.79 27.25
C THR A 226 -1.06 9.07 28.04
N ARG A 227 -0.23 9.37 29.07
CA ARG A 227 -0.37 10.54 29.97
C ARG A 227 0.89 11.40 29.97
N PRO A 228 1.18 12.18 28.90
CA PRO A 228 2.36 13.04 28.87
C PRO A 228 2.19 14.22 29.83
N ASN A 229 3.32 14.79 30.25
CA ASN A 229 3.32 16.01 31.04
C ASN A 229 3.04 17.25 30.16
N THR A 230 1.79 17.32 29.67
CA THR A 230 1.27 18.43 28.86
C THR A 230 -0.03 18.93 29.45
N GLY A 231 -0.46 20.14 29.06
CA GLY A 231 -1.80 20.66 29.33
C GLY A 231 -2.83 20.11 28.36
N HIS A 232 -3.84 20.93 28.02
CA HIS A 232 -4.91 20.62 27.07
C HIS A 232 -4.40 20.70 25.61
N SER A 233 -3.48 19.81 25.24
CA SER A 233 -2.76 19.87 23.96
C SER A 233 -2.02 18.56 23.65
N GLY A 234 -1.27 18.52 22.53
CA GLY A 234 -0.41 17.40 22.17
C GLY A 234 -1.05 16.34 21.25
N TRP A 235 -2.28 16.56 20.82
CA TRP A 235 -3.05 15.60 20.01
C TRP A 235 -2.39 15.33 18.64
N GLY A 236 -1.88 16.37 17.97
CA GLY A 236 -1.14 16.19 16.72
C GLY A 236 0.12 15.32 16.89
N THR A 237 0.80 15.45 18.05
CA THR A 237 1.94 14.59 18.38
C THR A 237 1.50 13.13 18.64
N PHE A 238 0.30 12.93 19.19
CA PHE A 238 -0.25 11.58 19.39
C PHE A 238 -0.45 10.85 18.06
N TYR A 239 -0.95 11.53 17.04
CA TYR A 239 -1.14 10.96 15.72
C TYR A 239 0.13 10.88 14.84
N ASN A 240 1.28 11.40 15.28
CA ASN A 240 2.48 11.43 14.43
C ASN A 240 3.18 10.07 14.25
N ASN A 241 2.70 9.04 14.93
CA ASN A 241 3.18 7.65 14.86
C ASN A 241 4.68 7.46 15.19
N ARG A 242 5.33 8.45 15.80
CA ARG A 242 6.77 8.42 16.13
C ARG A 242 7.02 8.48 17.63
N THR A 243 6.20 9.22 18.35
CA THR A 243 6.46 9.63 19.74
C THR A 243 5.95 8.62 20.75
N TYR A 244 4.74 8.09 20.55
CA TYR A 244 4.09 7.23 21.52
C TYR A 244 3.97 5.80 21.01
N ARG A 245 4.19 4.85 21.92
CA ARG A 245 4.09 3.41 21.65
C ARG A 245 3.35 2.73 22.79
N ASN A 246 2.59 1.67 22.47
CA ASN A 246 1.95 0.83 23.49
C ASN A 246 2.97 -0.08 24.20
N GLY A 247 2.49 -0.91 25.12
CA GLY A 247 3.31 -1.86 25.85
C GLY A 247 4.02 -2.90 24.95
N ALA A 248 3.50 -3.15 23.75
CA ALA A 248 4.11 -4.02 22.74
C ALA A 248 5.08 -3.28 21.78
N GLY A 249 5.31 -1.99 21.99
CA GLY A 249 6.20 -1.18 21.15
C GLY A 249 5.57 -0.67 19.85
N GLN A 250 4.28 -0.91 19.60
CA GLN A 250 3.60 -0.45 18.38
C GLN A 250 3.28 1.04 18.45
N PRO A 251 3.53 1.81 17.39
CA PRO A 251 3.05 3.18 17.27
C PRO A 251 1.52 3.27 17.22
N VAL A 252 0.97 4.45 17.55
CA VAL A 252 -0.48 4.67 17.68
C VAL A 252 -1.28 4.28 16.43
N LEU A 253 -0.87 4.75 15.25
CA LEU A 253 -1.61 4.45 14.02
C LEU A 253 -1.40 3.00 13.58
N GLU A 254 -0.21 2.44 13.76
CA GLU A 254 0.02 1.01 13.49
C GLU A 254 -0.88 0.13 14.37
N TRP A 255 -0.99 0.48 15.66
CA TRP A 255 -1.90 -0.20 16.56
C TRP A 255 -3.36 -0.01 16.13
N LEU A 256 -3.80 1.22 15.82
CA LEU A 256 -5.18 1.51 15.40
C LEU A 256 -5.59 0.68 14.19
N PHE A 257 -4.81 0.78 13.11
CA PHE A 257 -5.11 0.11 11.85
C PHE A 257 -4.84 -1.41 11.88
N SER A 258 -4.27 -1.94 12.96
CA SER A 258 -4.17 -3.38 13.18
C SER A 258 -5.42 -3.99 13.82
N GLN A 259 -6.36 -3.19 14.32
CA GLN A 259 -7.57 -3.69 14.96
C GLN A 259 -8.67 -3.95 13.95
N THR A 260 -9.43 -5.04 14.16
CA THR A 260 -10.66 -5.33 13.40
C THR A 260 -11.75 -5.78 14.36
N LEU A 261 -13.01 -5.77 13.95
CA LEU A 261 -14.12 -6.32 14.74
C LEU A 261 -13.97 -7.83 15.01
N ARG A 262 -13.11 -8.51 14.26
CA ARG A 262 -12.79 -9.94 14.46
C ARG A 262 -11.60 -10.17 15.40
N GLY A 263 -11.05 -9.09 15.95
CA GLY A 263 -9.84 -9.08 16.76
C GLY A 263 -8.64 -8.48 16.03
N PRO A 264 -7.49 -8.36 16.70
CA PRO A 264 -6.28 -7.81 16.08
C PRO A 264 -5.85 -8.63 14.86
N LEU A 265 -5.41 -7.94 13.82
CA LEU A 265 -4.78 -8.60 12.68
C LEU A 265 -3.60 -9.44 13.20
N GLN A 266 -3.62 -10.71 12.86
CA GLN A 266 -2.57 -11.62 13.29
C GLN A 266 -1.21 -11.15 12.76
N PRO A 267 -0.12 -11.32 13.52
CA PRO A 267 1.22 -11.07 13.01
C PRO A 267 1.46 -11.87 11.73
N LEU A 268 2.24 -11.30 10.80
CA LEU A 268 2.64 -12.01 9.59
C LEU A 268 3.32 -13.31 9.97
N ALA A 269 2.70 -14.42 9.67
CA ALA A 269 3.21 -15.77 9.96
C ALA A 269 2.82 -16.74 8.87
N ILE A 270 3.75 -17.59 8.48
CA ILE A 270 3.44 -18.72 7.60
C ILE A 270 2.60 -19.71 8.41
N THR A 271 1.36 -19.93 7.98
CA THR A 271 0.40 -20.82 8.64
C THR A 271 0.40 -22.23 8.07
N GLU A 272 0.84 -22.38 6.82
CA GLU A 272 0.91 -23.67 6.15
C GLU A 272 2.07 -23.67 5.15
N MET A 273 2.80 -24.77 5.09
CA MET A 273 3.84 -25.01 4.10
C MET A 273 3.72 -26.43 3.54
N GLY A 274 3.58 -26.53 2.23
CA GLY A 274 3.64 -27.78 1.48
C GLY A 274 4.93 -27.85 0.65
N VAL A 275 5.55 -29.02 0.60
CA VAL A 275 6.72 -29.26 -0.25
C VAL A 275 6.43 -30.51 -1.07
N ASN A 276 6.38 -30.37 -2.39
CA ASN A 276 6.24 -31.47 -3.32
C ASN A 276 7.52 -31.63 -4.14
N ARG A 277 8.03 -32.85 -4.25
CA ARG A 277 9.24 -33.15 -5.02
C ARG A 277 8.88 -34.15 -6.11
N SER A 278 9.05 -33.77 -7.36
CA SER A 278 8.87 -34.61 -8.53
C SER A 278 9.89 -34.24 -9.61
N ASP A 279 10.44 -35.25 -10.26
CA ASP A 279 11.28 -35.14 -11.46
C ASP A 279 12.44 -34.11 -11.37
N GLY A 280 13.09 -34.03 -10.18
CA GLY A 280 14.20 -33.11 -9.97
C GLY A 280 13.80 -31.68 -9.60
N GLU A 281 12.50 -31.37 -9.54
CA GLU A 281 11.99 -30.09 -9.08
C GLU A 281 11.42 -30.17 -7.67
N THR A 282 11.45 -29.07 -6.96
CA THR A 282 10.78 -28.90 -5.67
C THR A 282 9.77 -27.77 -5.77
N GLU A 283 8.48 -28.09 -5.70
CA GLU A 283 7.42 -27.12 -5.57
C GLU A 283 7.20 -26.78 -4.09
N ILE A 284 7.20 -25.51 -3.76
CA ILE A 284 6.89 -25.01 -2.42
C ILE A 284 5.56 -24.28 -2.49
N ALA A 285 4.60 -24.71 -1.66
CA ALA A 285 3.35 -24.01 -1.44
C ALA A 285 3.41 -23.33 -0.06
N LEU A 286 3.16 -22.04 0.00
CA LEU A 286 3.10 -21.27 1.24
C LEU A 286 1.72 -20.67 1.42
N ARG A 287 1.21 -20.69 2.65
CA ARG A 287 0.06 -19.92 3.09
C ARG A 287 0.45 -19.11 4.32
N TRP A 288 -0.01 -17.88 4.41
CA TRP A 288 0.29 -17.00 5.55
C TRP A 288 -0.89 -16.09 5.90
N ASN A 289 -0.87 -15.56 7.12
CA ASN A 289 -1.77 -14.48 7.52
C ASN A 289 -1.42 -13.23 6.73
N SER A 290 -2.38 -12.67 6.06
CA SER A 290 -2.18 -11.46 5.26
C SER A 290 -3.10 -10.34 5.73
N ARG A 291 -2.70 -9.11 5.41
CA ARG A 291 -3.54 -7.94 5.59
C ARG A 291 -4.14 -7.57 4.24
N PRO A 292 -5.41 -7.20 4.19
CA PRO A 292 -6.01 -6.69 2.96
C PRO A 292 -5.13 -5.59 2.35
N ARG A 293 -4.99 -5.58 1.03
CA ARG A 293 -4.25 -4.58 0.22
C ARG A 293 -2.74 -4.51 0.44
N MET A 294 -2.17 -5.43 1.17
CA MET A 294 -0.71 -5.52 1.26
C MET A 294 -0.19 -6.41 0.14
N THR A 295 0.96 -6.02 -0.35
CA THR A 295 1.77 -6.88 -1.21
C THR A 295 2.80 -7.60 -0.35
N TYR A 296 3.07 -8.84 -0.68
CA TYR A 296 4.03 -9.68 0.04
C TYR A 296 5.12 -10.14 -0.91
N VAL A 297 6.36 -10.01 -0.47
CA VAL A 297 7.53 -10.49 -1.20
C VAL A 297 8.09 -11.71 -0.49
N ILE A 298 8.38 -12.76 -1.25
CA ILE A 298 9.07 -13.93 -0.74
C ILE A 298 10.56 -13.69 -0.88
N GLN A 299 11.26 -13.66 0.24
CA GLN A 299 12.71 -13.50 0.27
C GLN A 299 13.39 -14.83 0.54
N ARG A 300 14.53 -15.06 -0.10
CA ARG A 300 15.42 -16.17 0.16
C ARG A 300 16.69 -15.69 0.84
N LEU A 301 17.14 -16.42 1.87
CA LEU A 301 18.43 -16.19 2.49
C LEU A 301 19.54 -16.74 1.56
N GLN A 302 20.50 -15.90 1.23
CA GLN A 302 21.70 -16.25 0.47
C GLN A 302 22.82 -16.74 1.39
N ASP A 303 23.84 -17.37 0.83
CA ASP A 303 24.97 -17.91 1.57
C ASP A 303 25.81 -16.83 2.30
N ASP A 304 25.77 -15.58 1.82
CA ASP A 304 26.39 -14.41 2.44
C ASP A 304 25.57 -13.78 3.57
N ALA A 305 24.51 -14.43 4.00
CA ALA A 305 23.52 -13.97 4.99
C ALA A 305 22.68 -12.75 4.56
N THR A 306 22.67 -12.39 3.29
CA THR A 306 21.75 -11.40 2.74
C THR A 306 20.40 -12.03 2.36
N TRP A 307 19.35 -11.21 2.35
CA TRP A 307 18.03 -11.62 1.87
C TRP A 307 17.80 -11.03 0.49
N THR A 308 17.52 -11.89 -0.48
CA THR A 308 17.14 -11.45 -1.83
C THR A 308 15.66 -11.67 -2.05
N ASP A 309 15.02 -10.69 -2.64
CA ASP A 309 13.62 -10.79 -3.06
C ASP A 309 13.52 -11.82 -4.19
N ARG A 310 12.50 -12.67 -4.11
CA ARG A 310 12.06 -13.39 -5.29
C ARG A 310 11.16 -12.44 -6.09
N PRO A 311 11.26 -12.44 -7.42
CA PRO A 311 10.66 -11.41 -8.27
C PRO A 311 9.13 -11.48 -8.36
N PHE A 312 8.45 -12.02 -7.35
CA PHE A 312 7.00 -12.12 -7.34
C PHE A 312 6.45 -11.48 -6.08
N ALA A 313 5.94 -10.28 -6.25
CA ALA A 313 5.02 -9.71 -5.29
C ALA A 313 3.70 -10.49 -5.35
N VAL A 314 3.25 -10.99 -4.21
CA VAL A 314 1.97 -11.69 -4.11
C VAL A 314 0.94 -10.70 -3.59
N LYS A 315 0.02 -10.30 -4.44
CA LYS A 315 -1.13 -9.45 -4.03
C LYS A 315 -2.00 -10.23 -3.05
N THR A 316 -2.43 -9.57 -1.99
CA THR A 316 -3.27 -10.22 -0.98
C THR A 316 -4.66 -10.54 -1.52
N LEU A 317 -5.19 -11.67 -1.05
CA LEU A 317 -6.57 -12.12 -1.37
C LEU A 317 -7.51 -11.94 -0.15
N GLY A 318 -7.06 -11.30 0.94
CA GLY A 318 -7.83 -11.14 2.18
C GLY A 318 -7.01 -11.41 3.44
N ASP A 319 -7.62 -12.03 4.45
CA ASP A 319 -6.97 -12.33 5.73
C ASP A 319 -5.90 -13.44 5.64
N THR A 320 -5.92 -14.20 4.57
CA THR A 320 -4.90 -15.21 4.24
C THR A 320 -4.55 -15.15 2.77
N THR A 321 -3.28 -15.28 2.49
CA THR A 321 -2.76 -15.34 1.12
C THR A 321 -1.92 -16.60 0.94
N SER A 322 -1.93 -17.15 -0.25
CA SER A 322 -1.13 -18.32 -0.59
C SER A 322 -0.47 -18.16 -1.94
N THR A 323 0.68 -18.79 -2.09
CA THR A 323 1.36 -18.89 -3.38
C THR A 323 2.08 -20.22 -3.53
N ARG A 324 2.39 -20.56 -4.76
CA ARG A 324 3.24 -21.71 -5.10
C ARG A 324 4.37 -21.23 -5.99
N PHE A 325 5.54 -21.78 -5.76
CA PHE A 325 6.69 -21.53 -6.61
C PHE A 325 7.59 -22.75 -6.66
N ARG A 326 8.37 -22.86 -7.72
CA ARG A 326 9.30 -23.97 -7.91
C ARG A 326 10.72 -23.52 -7.64
N ILE A 327 11.51 -24.44 -7.12
CA ILE A 327 12.96 -24.31 -6.98
C ILE A 327 13.60 -25.49 -7.67
N SER A 328 14.66 -25.24 -8.45
CA SER A 328 15.44 -26.30 -9.07
C SER A 328 16.23 -27.08 -8.01
N SER A 329 16.41 -28.36 -8.25
CA SER A 329 17.01 -29.34 -7.31
C SER A 329 18.45 -29.06 -6.89
N GLY A 330 19.17 -28.18 -7.56
CA GLY A 330 20.55 -27.78 -7.21
C GLY A 330 20.68 -26.75 -6.09
N LEU A 331 19.58 -26.14 -5.69
CA LEU A 331 19.52 -25.08 -4.68
C LEU A 331 19.22 -25.66 -3.29
N GLY A 332 20.09 -26.40 -2.68
CA GLY A 332 20.08 -26.88 -1.29
C GLY A 332 18.92 -26.49 -0.37
N ASN A 333 19.03 -26.68 0.93
CA ASN A 333 18.00 -26.26 1.90
C ASN A 333 17.88 -24.74 1.94
N GLY A 334 16.92 -24.16 1.18
CA GLY A 334 16.65 -22.72 1.19
C GLY A 334 15.91 -22.29 2.44
N ILE A 335 16.34 -21.20 3.08
CA ILE A 335 15.56 -20.50 4.10
C ILE A 335 14.80 -19.38 3.41
N PHE A 336 13.49 -19.33 3.61
CA PHE A 336 12.60 -18.34 3.04
C PHE A 336 11.90 -17.56 4.15
N ARG A 337 11.61 -16.31 3.87
CA ARG A 337 10.69 -15.50 4.68
C ARG A 337 9.73 -14.75 3.78
N ILE A 338 8.61 -14.34 4.36
CA ILE A 338 7.64 -13.45 3.73
C ILE A 338 7.82 -12.07 4.35
N LYS A 339 7.90 -11.05 3.52
CA LYS A 339 8.02 -9.65 3.93
C LYS A 339 6.85 -8.87 3.35
N GLU A 340 6.22 -8.00 4.12
CA GLU A 340 5.31 -6.98 3.59
C GLU A 340 6.12 -6.02 2.72
N GLY A 341 5.70 -5.83 1.46
CA GLY A 341 6.33 -4.95 0.47
C GLY A 341 5.44 -3.76 0.13
N LEU A 342 5.97 -2.87 -0.70
CA LEU A 342 5.17 -1.84 -1.35
C LEU A 342 4.29 -2.49 -2.42
N PRO A 343 3.15 -1.88 -2.78
CA PRO A 343 2.41 -2.28 -3.95
C PRO A 343 3.31 -2.23 -5.18
N SER A 344 3.30 -3.27 -5.98
CA SER A 344 4.06 -3.34 -7.21
C SER A 344 3.21 -3.88 -8.36
N VAL A 345 3.60 -3.56 -9.57
CA VAL A 345 2.97 -4.05 -10.80
C VAL A 345 4.05 -4.55 -11.75
N ASP A 346 3.82 -5.69 -12.39
CA ASP A 346 4.59 -6.10 -13.55
C ASP A 346 4.02 -5.38 -14.78
N LEU A 347 4.78 -4.44 -15.32
CA LEU A 347 4.37 -3.59 -16.43
C LEU A 347 4.31 -4.35 -17.77
N LEU A 348 4.82 -5.60 -17.79
CA LEU A 348 4.83 -6.47 -18.98
C LEU A 348 3.89 -7.68 -18.87
N GLU A 349 3.14 -7.83 -17.77
CA GLU A 349 2.33 -9.05 -17.48
C GLU A 349 1.36 -9.41 -18.61
N GLU A 350 0.81 -8.42 -19.31
CA GLU A 350 -0.14 -8.61 -20.42
C GLU A 350 0.44 -8.17 -21.79
N SER A 351 1.76 -7.98 -21.89
CA SER A 351 2.38 -7.47 -23.11
C SER A 351 2.66 -8.60 -24.11
N ASP A 352 2.21 -8.42 -25.34
CA ASP A 352 2.73 -9.19 -26.48
C ASP A 352 4.16 -8.72 -26.82
N VAL A 353 4.94 -9.61 -27.44
CA VAL A 353 6.28 -9.27 -27.91
C VAL A 353 6.28 -9.02 -29.43
N ARG A 354 6.94 -7.95 -29.84
CA ARG A 354 7.35 -7.74 -31.24
C ARG A 354 8.80 -8.17 -31.37
N TRP A 355 9.11 -9.06 -32.31
CA TRP A 355 10.45 -9.63 -32.43
C TRP A 355 10.95 -9.68 -33.88
N LEU A 356 12.26 -9.60 -34.05
CA LEU A 356 12.95 -9.69 -35.35
C LEU A 356 14.34 -10.28 -35.16
N VAL A 357 14.65 -11.33 -35.92
CA VAL A 357 16.03 -11.74 -36.16
C VAL A 357 16.57 -10.88 -37.29
N PRO A 358 17.51 -9.94 -37.02
CA PRO A 358 17.89 -8.95 -38.01
C PRO A 358 18.63 -9.62 -39.17
N PRO A 359 18.22 -9.36 -40.46
CA PRO A 359 18.88 -9.92 -41.63
C PRO A 359 20.15 -9.13 -42.02
N ASP A 360 20.21 -7.87 -41.59
CA ASP A 360 21.30 -6.93 -41.87
C ASP A 360 21.27 -5.74 -40.89
N ASN A 361 22.09 -4.73 -41.09
CA ASN A 361 22.20 -3.55 -40.23
C ASN A 361 21.20 -2.42 -40.55
N SER A 362 20.25 -2.62 -41.44
CA SER A 362 19.38 -1.54 -41.96
C SER A 362 18.58 -0.79 -40.92
N ILE A 363 18.21 -1.46 -39.83
CA ILE A 363 17.45 -0.87 -38.71
C ILE A 363 18.25 -0.79 -37.40
N HIS A 364 19.52 -1.13 -37.42
CA HIS A 364 20.34 -1.25 -36.20
C HIS A 364 20.33 0.02 -35.34
N GLU A 365 20.34 1.18 -35.92
CA GLU A 365 20.34 2.47 -35.21
C GLU A 365 18.95 2.90 -34.70
N THR A 366 17.86 2.23 -35.12
CA THR A 366 16.49 2.70 -34.91
C THR A 366 15.57 1.67 -34.29
N TRP A 367 15.94 0.40 -34.25
CA TRP A 367 15.07 -0.70 -33.78
C TRP A 367 14.60 -0.56 -32.34
N ASN A 368 15.39 0.08 -31.46
CA ASN A 368 15.11 0.29 -30.05
C ASN A 368 14.36 1.61 -29.76
N ALA A 369 14.07 2.39 -30.79
CA ALA A 369 13.32 3.63 -30.66
C ALA A 369 11.88 3.35 -30.19
N ARG A 370 11.25 4.32 -29.54
CA ARG A 370 9.88 4.21 -29.04
C ARG A 370 8.85 3.90 -30.13
N VAL A 371 9.05 4.41 -31.33
CA VAL A 371 8.22 4.09 -32.51
C VAL A 371 8.93 3.01 -33.31
N GLU A 372 8.22 1.93 -33.62
CA GLU A 372 8.75 0.86 -34.46
C GLU A 372 9.11 1.43 -35.87
N PRO A 373 10.29 1.13 -36.39
CA PRO A 373 10.66 1.61 -37.75
C PRO A 373 9.73 1.05 -38.84
N ASP A 374 9.25 1.91 -39.70
CA ASP A 374 8.36 1.51 -40.81
C ASP A 374 9.00 0.44 -41.71
N GLY A 375 8.27 -0.65 -41.91
CA GLY A 375 8.72 -1.74 -42.80
C GLY A 375 9.85 -2.60 -42.21
N ALA A 376 10.16 -2.48 -40.94
CA ALA A 376 11.23 -3.24 -40.28
C ALA A 376 11.03 -4.77 -40.26
N GLY A 377 9.80 -5.23 -40.41
CA GLY A 377 9.51 -6.66 -40.55
C GLY A 377 9.39 -7.39 -39.21
N PHE A 378 9.15 -6.68 -38.11
CA PHE A 378 8.89 -7.32 -36.79
C PHE A 378 7.66 -8.23 -36.88
N LEU A 379 7.80 -9.41 -36.32
CA LEU A 379 6.73 -10.39 -36.10
C LEU A 379 6.10 -10.18 -34.72
N THR A 380 4.89 -10.71 -34.52
CA THR A 380 4.21 -10.68 -33.22
C THR A 380 4.27 -12.06 -32.60
N GLY A 381 4.66 -12.13 -31.34
CA GLY A 381 4.61 -13.30 -30.47
C GLY A 381 3.78 -13.04 -29.23
N SER A 382 3.47 -14.08 -28.48
CA SER A 382 2.75 -14.01 -27.21
C SER A 382 3.72 -14.08 -26.03
N GLY A 383 3.37 -13.40 -24.94
CA GLY A 383 4.04 -13.49 -23.64
C GLY A 383 5.44 -12.89 -23.60
N PRO A 384 6.03 -12.79 -22.41
CA PRO A 384 7.35 -12.19 -22.26
C PRO A 384 8.50 -13.12 -22.62
N GLY A 385 8.33 -14.45 -22.56
CA GLY A 385 9.39 -15.42 -22.80
C GLY A 385 9.62 -15.72 -24.28
N VAL A 386 10.78 -15.35 -24.83
CA VAL A 386 11.18 -15.63 -26.21
C VAL A 386 12.43 -16.50 -26.21
N GLY A 387 12.40 -17.60 -26.96
CA GLY A 387 13.54 -18.48 -26.99
C GLY A 387 13.36 -19.74 -27.82
N PHE A 388 14.27 -20.68 -27.66
CA PHE A 388 14.17 -22.04 -28.18
C PHE A 388 15.03 -23.02 -27.42
N GLU A 389 14.66 -24.30 -27.48
CA GLU A 389 15.49 -25.43 -27.09
C GLU A 389 15.49 -26.49 -28.18
N THR A 390 16.64 -27.10 -28.42
CA THR A 390 16.76 -28.23 -29.37
C THR A 390 16.52 -29.58 -28.71
N ARG A 391 16.47 -29.62 -27.39
CA ARG A 391 16.13 -30.80 -26.57
C ARG A 391 15.21 -30.33 -25.45
N PRO A 392 14.15 -31.07 -25.12
CA PRO A 392 13.30 -30.72 -23.98
C PRO A 392 14.12 -30.60 -22.70
N ASP A 393 14.21 -29.42 -22.11
CA ASP A 393 14.97 -29.12 -20.91
C ASP A 393 14.31 -27.97 -20.12
N ALA A 394 15.10 -27.21 -19.36
CA ALA A 394 14.65 -26.23 -18.38
C ALA A 394 13.93 -25.00 -18.97
N PHE A 395 14.18 -24.64 -20.24
CA PHE A 395 13.64 -23.43 -20.85
C PHE A 395 12.25 -23.63 -21.46
N ASP A 396 11.89 -24.82 -21.90
CA ASP A 396 10.59 -25.08 -22.53
C ASP A 396 9.38 -24.47 -21.80
N PRO A 397 9.28 -24.54 -20.45
CA PRO A 397 8.16 -23.95 -19.73
C PRO A 397 8.19 -22.41 -19.62
N LEU A 398 9.30 -21.79 -20.06
CA LEU A 398 9.55 -20.35 -19.99
C LEU A 398 9.42 -19.66 -21.35
N ILE A 399 9.26 -20.45 -22.43
CA ILE A 399 9.19 -19.98 -23.80
C ILE A 399 7.72 -19.85 -24.21
N ASP A 400 7.24 -18.63 -24.34
CA ASP A 400 5.92 -18.32 -24.89
C ASP A 400 5.94 -18.18 -26.40
N THR A 401 7.07 -17.68 -26.93
CA THR A 401 7.32 -17.49 -28.38
C THR A 401 8.61 -18.19 -28.79
N SER A 402 8.47 -19.22 -29.64
CA SER A 402 9.63 -19.94 -30.17
C SER A 402 10.21 -19.20 -31.40
N VAL A 403 11.54 -19.09 -31.43
CA VAL A 403 12.30 -18.47 -32.52
C VAL A 403 13.37 -19.42 -33.09
N LEU A 404 13.12 -20.74 -32.92
CA LEU A 404 14.04 -21.80 -33.32
C LEU A 404 14.43 -21.73 -34.81
N ASP A 405 13.42 -21.62 -35.67
CA ASP A 405 13.61 -21.68 -37.12
C ASP A 405 14.32 -20.43 -37.66
N GLU A 406 14.21 -19.30 -36.97
CA GLU A 406 14.77 -18.02 -37.37
C GLU A 406 16.18 -17.78 -36.82
N MET A 407 16.52 -18.34 -35.68
CA MET A 407 17.83 -18.14 -35.04
C MET A 407 18.79 -19.28 -35.28
N LEU A 408 18.36 -20.54 -35.13
CA LEU A 408 19.25 -21.69 -35.16
C LEU A 408 19.95 -21.85 -36.49
N ASN A 409 21.29 -21.81 -36.50
CA ASN A 409 22.19 -21.83 -37.66
C ASN A 409 22.03 -20.60 -38.60
N GLN A 410 21.34 -19.56 -38.20
CA GLN A 410 21.14 -18.33 -38.99
C GLN A 410 21.83 -17.12 -38.36
N ASN A 411 21.33 -16.67 -37.20
CA ASN A 411 21.88 -15.52 -36.49
C ASN A 411 21.94 -15.79 -34.99
N ALA A 412 22.92 -15.19 -34.31
CA ALA A 412 23.02 -15.23 -32.86
C ALA A 412 22.23 -14.11 -32.17
N SER A 413 21.75 -13.13 -32.94
CA SER A 413 21.09 -11.91 -32.43
C SER A 413 19.60 -11.89 -32.74
N ILE A 414 18.84 -11.31 -31.83
CA ILE A 414 17.42 -11.03 -31.97
C ILE A 414 17.07 -9.68 -31.32
N TYR A 415 16.17 -8.93 -31.93
CA TYR A 415 15.58 -7.72 -31.38
C TYR A 415 14.18 -8.00 -30.87
N LEU A 416 13.92 -7.66 -29.61
CA LEU A 416 12.63 -7.81 -28.93
C LEU A 416 12.12 -6.45 -28.49
N ARG A 417 10.81 -6.23 -28.58
CA ARG A 417 10.14 -4.99 -28.18
C ARG A 417 8.86 -5.33 -27.45
N TYR A 418 8.74 -4.81 -26.24
CA TYR A 418 7.55 -4.93 -25.39
C TYR A 418 6.97 -3.53 -25.21
N GLU A 419 5.76 -3.32 -25.70
CA GLU A 419 5.05 -2.05 -25.55
C GLU A 419 4.15 -2.11 -24.32
N PHE A 420 4.19 -1.07 -23.48
CA PHE A 420 3.39 -1.02 -22.27
C PHE A 420 2.95 0.40 -21.94
N ASN A 421 1.87 0.49 -21.14
CA ASN A 421 1.37 1.73 -20.60
C ASN A 421 1.47 1.69 -19.08
N LEU A 422 1.64 2.86 -18.46
CA LEU A 422 1.60 2.92 -17.00
C LEU A 422 0.15 2.91 -16.52
N PRO A 423 -0.19 2.15 -15.48
CA PRO A 423 -1.43 2.33 -14.76
C PRO A 423 -1.63 3.81 -14.37
N PRO A 424 -2.85 4.35 -14.55
CA PRO A 424 -3.12 5.76 -14.28
C PRO A 424 -2.94 6.11 -12.80
N ASN A 425 -2.52 7.35 -12.54
CA ASN A 425 -2.43 7.94 -11.20
C ASN A 425 -1.44 7.26 -10.23
N GLN A 426 -0.40 6.60 -10.72
CA GLN A 426 0.64 6.00 -9.89
C GLN A 426 1.95 6.80 -9.97
N VAL A 427 2.58 6.99 -8.79
CA VAL A 427 3.92 7.57 -8.69
C VAL A 427 4.88 6.44 -8.32
N TYR A 428 5.72 6.08 -9.26
CA TYR A 428 6.71 5.03 -9.05
C TYR A 428 7.85 5.53 -8.17
N THR A 429 8.22 4.71 -7.19
CA THR A 429 9.32 4.98 -6.24
C THR A 429 10.50 4.06 -6.46
N ALA A 430 10.28 2.91 -7.10
CA ALA A 430 11.33 2.03 -7.60
C ALA A 430 10.90 1.40 -8.92
N LEU A 431 11.87 1.02 -9.72
CA LEU A 431 11.69 0.31 -10.98
C LEU A 431 12.79 -0.73 -11.08
N ASP A 432 12.41 -2.00 -11.25
CA ASP A 432 13.34 -3.11 -11.37
C ASP A 432 13.12 -3.86 -12.68
N LEU A 433 14.20 -4.19 -13.37
CA LEU A 433 14.19 -5.15 -14.47
C LEU A 433 14.66 -6.50 -13.95
N GLY A 434 13.77 -7.48 -13.93
CA GLY A 434 14.13 -8.88 -13.79
C GLY A 434 14.41 -9.47 -15.18
N MET A 435 15.54 -10.13 -15.35
CA MET A 435 15.92 -10.74 -16.61
C MET A 435 16.33 -12.20 -16.43
N ARG A 436 15.65 -13.11 -17.10
CA ARG A 436 16.14 -14.44 -17.42
C ARG A 436 16.71 -14.43 -18.81
N TYR A 437 17.92 -14.89 -18.97
CA TYR A 437 18.58 -14.82 -20.29
C TYR A 437 19.64 -15.91 -20.47
N ASP A 438 19.77 -16.35 -21.70
CA ASP A 438 20.79 -17.25 -22.22
C ASP A 438 21.17 -16.76 -23.64
N ASP A 439 22.38 -16.32 -23.95
CA ASP A 439 23.62 -16.15 -23.18
C ASP A 439 23.85 -14.69 -22.74
N GLY A 440 23.33 -13.71 -23.46
CA GLY A 440 23.57 -12.30 -23.22
C GLY A 440 22.46 -11.38 -23.73
N PHE A 441 22.43 -10.13 -23.23
CA PHE A 441 21.46 -9.14 -23.65
C PHE A 441 21.96 -7.70 -23.45
N ILE A 442 21.30 -6.75 -24.15
CA ILE A 442 21.30 -5.31 -23.86
C ILE A 442 19.84 -4.85 -23.83
N ALA A 443 19.43 -4.19 -22.77
CA ALA A 443 18.07 -3.66 -22.62
C ALA A 443 18.05 -2.14 -22.73
N TYR A 444 16.99 -1.62 -23.37
CA TYR A 444 16.74 -0.20 -23.59
C TYR A 444 15.31 0.15 -23.14
N LEU A 445 15.15 1.23 -22.41
CA LEU A 445 13.85 1.79 -22.07
C LEU A 445 13.64 3.10 -22.83
N ASN A 446 12.64 3.14 -23.70
CA ASN A 446 12.35 4.29 -24.55
C ASN A 446 13.57 4.77 -25.40
N GLY A 447 14.43 3.84 -25.82
CA GLY A 447 15.64 4.11 -26.61
C GLY A 447 16.90 4.41 -25.79
N ILE A 448 16.82 4.44 -24.46
CA ILE A 448 17.95 4.67 -23.57
C ILE A 448 18.41 3.32 -23.00
N GLN A 449 19.70 3.00 -23.13
CA GLN A 449 20.24 1.77 -22.53
C GLN A 449 20.13 1.82 -21.02
N ILE A 450 19.59 0.74 -20.42
CA ILE A 450 19.28 0.64 -18.99
C ILE A 450 20.00 -0.51 -18.29
N ALA A 451 20.28 -1.61 -19.02
CA ALA A 451 20.96 -2.78 -18.47
C ALA A 451 21.66 -3.59 -19.55
N SER A 452 22.61 -4.41 -19.18
CA SER A 452 23.21 -5.40 -20.06
C SER A 452 23.82 -6.57 -19.29
N GLY A 453 23.80 -7.75 -19.88
CA GLY A 453 24.46 -8.95 -19.35
C GLY A 453 25.24 -9.66 -20.47
N ASN A 454 26.48 -10.00 -20.22
CA ASN A 454 27.36 -10.73 -21.17
C ASN A 454 27.43 -10.12 -22.59
N ALA A 455 27.32 -8.81 -22.71
CA ALA A 455 27.32 -8.07 -23.98
C ALA A 455 28.40 -6.98 -23.98
N LEU A 456 28.87 -6.59 -25.16
CA LEU A 456 29.72 -5.40 -25.33
C LEU A 456 28.85 -4.16 -25.50
N GLU A 457 29.33 -3.01 -25.01
CA GLU A 457 28.76 -1.72 -25.39
C GLU A 457 28.85 -1.55 -26.93
N ASN A 458 27.76 -1.05 -27.53
CA ASN A 458 27.64 -0.89 -28.98
C ASN A 458 27.75 -2.22 -29.78
N SER A 459 27.14 -3.30 -29.26
CA SER A 459 27.02 -4.56 -30.00
C SER A 459 26.32 -4.37 -31.34
N ASP A 460 26.89 -4.89 -32.42
CA ASP A 460 26.36 -4.78 -33.80
C ASP A 460 25.13 -5.69 -33.98
N TRP A 461 24.42 -5.56 -35.10
CA TRP A 461 23.18 -6.28 -35.44
C TRP A 461 23.33 -7.83 -35.42
N ASP A 462 24.53 -8.36 -35.65
CA ASP A 462 24.88 -9.78 -35.66
C ASP A 462 25.77 -10.17 -34.48
N ALA A 463 25.77 -9.36 -33.40
CA ALA A 463 26.60 -9.56 -32.22
C ALA A 463 26.32 -10.89 -31.53
N ARG A 464 27.31 -11.34 -30.77
CA ARG A 464 27.22 -12.52 -29.93
C ARG A 464 27.47 -12.17 -28.49
N ALA A 465 26.90 -12.95 -27.59
CA ALA A 465 27.25 -12.86 -26.20
C ALA A 465 28.77 -13.07 -25.99
N THR A 466 29.34 -12.33 -25.07
CA THR A 466 30.79 -12.37 -24.77
C THR A 466 31.23 -13.64 -24.07
N ARG A 467 30.26 -14.35 -23.50
CA ARG A 467 30.44 -15.65 -22.83
C ARG A 467 29.09 -16.35 -22.70
N SER A 468 29.10 -17.66 -22.48
CA SER A 468 27.88 -18.40 -22.17
C SER A 468 27.38 -18.07 -20.77
N HIS A 469 26.06 -18.08 -20.60
CA HIS A 469 25.39 -18.02 -19.33
C HIS A 469 24.90 -19.42 -18.96
N PRO A 470 25.29 -20.02 -17.82
CA PRO A 470 24.90 -21.39 -17.49
C PRO A 470 23.37 -21.52 -17.35
N ASP A 471 22.76 -22.55 -17.95
CA ASP A 471 21.32 -22.83 -17.95
C ASP A 471 20.71 -22.78 -16.53
N SER A 472 21.44 -23.31 -15.53
CA SER A 472 21.02 -23.26 -14.13
C SER A 472 20.94 -21.83 -13.56
N LYS A 473 21.55 -20.85 -14.23
CA LYS A 473 21.48 -19.43 -13.90
C LYS A 473 20.48 -18.71 -14.80
N ALA A 474 20.39 -19.11 -16.05
CA ALA A 474 19.48 -18.53 -17.02
C ALA A 474 18.00 -18.64 -16.60
N ILE A 475 17.63 -19.65 -15.83
CA ILE A 475 16.27 -19.82 -15.28
C ILE A 475 15.99 -19.01 -14.01
N GLU A 476 16.99 -18.33 -13.45
CA GLU A 476 16.82 -17.43 -12.31
C GLU A 476 16.78 -15.99 -12.80
N PHE A 477 15.89 -15.15 -12.23
CA PHE A 477 15.90 -13.72 -12.56
C PHE A 477 17.11 -13.03 -11.95
N GLU A 478 17.93 -12.41 -12.79
CA GLU A 478 18.90 -11.39 -12.39
C GLU A 478 18.18 -10.05 -12.32
N ILE A 479 18.34 -9.30 -11.22
CA ILE A 479 17.60 -8.07 -10.97
C ILE A 479 18.53 -6.87 -11.19
N PHE A 480 18.03 -5.89 -11.97
CA PHE A 480 18.70 -4.62 -12.25
C PHE A 480 17.84 -3.49 -11.71
N ASP A 481 18.35 -2.73 -10.76
CA ASP A 481 17.69 -1.52 -10.25
C ASP A 481 17.70 -0.43 -11.34
N LEU A 482 16.51 -0.05 -11.78
CA LEU A 482 16.28 0.97 -12.79
C LEU A 482 15.62 2.23 -12.21
N SER A 483 15.65 2.43 -10.91
CA SER A 483 14.94 3.54 -10.25
C SER A 483 15.40 4.92 -10.76
N GLU A 484 16.64 5.06 -11.21
CA GLU A 484 17.15 6.27 -11.85
C GLU A 484 16.47 6.60 -13.20
N PHE A 485 15.89 5.60 -13.86
CA PHE A 485 15.20 5.75 -15.15
C PHE A 485 13.70 6.02 -15.03
N ILE A 486 13.12 6.05 -13.83
CA ILE A 486 11.71 6.43 -13.63
C ILE A 486 11.34 7.74 -14.36
N PRO A 487 12.18 8.81 -14.36
CA PRO A 487 11.84 10.06 -15.05
C PRO A 487 11.65 9.96 -16.57
N ILE A 488 12.11 8.90 -17.23
CA ILE A 488 11.90 8.71 -18.67
C ILE A 488 10.63 7.92 -19.01
N LEU A 489 9.94 7.37 -18.01
CA LEU A 489 8.65 6.72 -18.19
C LEU A 489 7.57 7.73 -18.58
N ARG A 490 6.62 7.29 -19.39
CA ARG A 490 5.48 8.06 -19.89
C ARG A 490 4.19 7.37 -19.48
N SER A 491 3.10 8.10 -19.40
CA SER A 491 1.78 7.50 -19.16
C SER A 491 1.41 6.44 -20.20
N GLU A 492 1.81 6.66 -21.47
CA GLU A 492 1.47 5.75 -22.58
C GLU A 492 2.64 5.59 -23.55
N GLY A 493 2.64 4.47 -24.27
CA GLY A 493 3.56 4.18 -25.35
C GLY A 493 5.02 4.06 -24.91
N ASN A 494 5.27 3.42 -23.75
CA ASN A 494 6.62 3.02 -23.36
C ASN A 494 7.03 1.76 -24.13
N VAL A 495 8.32 1.62 -24.34
CA VAL A 495 8.92 0.44 -24.97
C VAL A 495 10.11 -0.03 -24.16
N LEU A 496 10.05 -1.27 -23.71
CA LEU A 496 11.24 -2.03 -23.32
C LEU A 496 11.74 -2.77 -24.57
N ALA A 497 12.91 -2.39 -25.06
CA ALA A 497 13.54 -3.04 -26.20
C ALA A 497 14.77 -3.84 -25.74
N ILE A 498 14.93 -5.07 -26.23
CA ILE A 498 16.01 -5.97 -25.80
C ILE A 498 16.71 -6.52 -27.03
N HIS A 499 18.02 -6.34 -27.08
CA HIS A 499 18.89 -7.06 -27.99
C HIS A 499 19.35 -8.35 -27.31
N GLY A 500 18.71 -9.47 -27.63
CA GLY A 500 19.10 -10.79 -27.15
C GLY A 500 20.23 -11.38 -27.99
N MET A 501 21.18 -12.04 -27.35
CA MET A 501 22.36 -12.58 -28.01
C MET A 501 22.72 -13.98 -27.48
N ASN A 502 22.80 -14.94 -28.39
CA ASN A 502 23.40 -16.24 -28.10
C ASN A 502 24.93 -16.15 -28.30
N SER A 503 25.70 -16.98 -27.64
CA SER A 503 27.16 -17.07 -27.80
C SER A 503 27.57 -17.60 -29.18
N SER A 504 26.65 -18.30 -29.86
CA SER A 504 26.85 -18.87 -31.18
C SER A 504 25.54 -19.03 -31.95
N PRO A 505 25.49 -18.79 -33.28
CA PRO A 505 24.33 -19.15 -34.10
C PRO A 505 23.99 -20.66 -34.09
N ARG A 506 24.87 -21.50 -33.55
CA ARG A 506 24.73 -22.95 -33.41
C ARG A 506 24.46 -23.38 -31.97
N GLY A 507 24.13 -22.46 -31.08
CA GLY A 507 23.70 -22.78 -29.72
C GLY A 507 22.54 -23.76 -29.73
N SER A 508 22.48 -24.64 -28.73
CA SER A 508 21.39 -25.62 -28.58
C SER A 508 20.12 -25.01 -28.05
N ASP A 509 20.22 -23.83 -27.48
CA ASP A 509 19.21 -23.14 -26.68
C ASP A 509 19.38 -21.62 -26.74
N PHE A 510 18.34 -20.92 -26.33
CA PHE A 510 18.29 -19.46 -26.18
C PHE A 510 17.08 -19.07 -25.35
N LEU A 511 17.22 -18.11 -24.45
CA LEU A 511 16.13 -17.58 -23.66
C LEU A 511 16.32 -16.09 -23.39
N ILE A 512 15.25 -15.32 -23.59
CA ILE A 512 15.06 -13.97 -23.04
C ILE A 512 13.66 -13.90 -22.44
N GLU A 513 13.56 -13.70 -21.14
CA GLU A 513 12.30 -13.47 -20.43
C GLU A 513 12.45 -12.26 -19.50
N PRO A 514 12.01 -11.06 -19.92
CA PRO A 514 12.05 -9.87 -19.08
C PRO A 514 10.81 -9.80 -18.17
N ARG A 515 10.98 -9.11 -17.03
CA ARG A 515 9.92 -8.55 -16.20
C ARG A 515 10.28 -7.15 -15.80
N LEU A 516 9.34 -6.24 -15.89
CA LEU A 516 9.54 -4.85 -15.51
C LEU A 516 8.62 -4.52 -14.33
N ILE A 517 9.18 -4.51 -13.13
CA ILE A 517 8.43 -4.33 -11.89
C ILE A 517 8.51 -2.87 -11.46
N GLY A 518 7.39 -2.19 -11.50
CA GLY A 518 7.25 -0.86 -10.93
C GLY A 518 6.72 -0.94 -9.50
N GLU A 519 7.46 -0.43 -8.51
CA GLU A 519 6.96 -0.22 -7.15
C GLU A 519 6.45 1.21 -7.03
N PHE A 520 5.26 1.37 -6.46
CA PHE A 520 4.71 2.69 -6.20
C PHE A 520 4.47 2.87 -4.72
N GLY A 521 5.05 3.94 -4.18
CA GLY A 521 4.69 4.43 -2.86
C GLY A 521 3.47 5.32 -3.01
N GLY A 522 2.48 5.16 -2.14
CA GLY A 522 1.45 6.17 -2.06
C GLY A 522 2.11 7.53 -1.84
N SER A 523 1.96 8.43 -2.79
CA SER A 523 2.42 9.81 -2.72
C SER A 523 1.71 10.57 -1.60
#